data_48d75fd354e122dfc97ff25bcc1404f9
#
_entry.id   48d75fd354e122dfc97ff25bcc1404f9
#
_cell.length_a   1.000
_cell.length_b   1.000
_cell.length_c   1.000
_cell.angle_alpha   90.00
_cell.angle_beta   90.00
_cell.angle_gamma   90.00
#
_symmetry.space_group_name_H-M   'P 1'
#
loop_
_entity.id
_entity.type
_entity.pdbx_description
1 polymer ?
#
loop_
_entity_poly.entity_id
_entity_poly.type
_entity_poly.pdbx_seq_one_letter_code
_entity_poly.pdbx_strand_id
1 'polypeptide(L)'
;MCCLFGLFDYAHVFNGRQKSRLLSILAQACEVRGTDATGIAYNAGGALHIFKRPVPAHRLRLHIPSSAAVVMGHTRLTTQGSEKKNYNNHPFYGKAGNMEFAFAH
;
A
#
# COMPACT_ATOMS: atom_id res chain seq x y z
N MET A 1 -7.08 8.95 12.42
CA MET A 1 -6.63 9.67 11.21
C MET A 1 -5.74 8.74 10.41
N CYS A 2 -5.90 8.74 9.08
CA CYS A 2 -5.15 7.85 8.22
C CYS A 2 -4.20 8.64 7.33
N CYS A 3 -3.24 7.96 6.72
CA CYS A 3 -2.27 8.61 5.84
C CYS A 3 -2.15 7.84 4.54
N LEU A 4 -2.03 8.56 3.45
CA LEU A 4 -1.81 8.01 2.11
C LEU A 4 -0.40 8.35 1.65
N PHE A 5 0.23 7.43 0.95
CA PHE A 5 1.52 7.64 0.32
C PHE A 5 1.54 6.89 -1.02
N GLY A 6 2.51 7.19 -1.86
CA GLY A 6 2.58 6.51 -3.14
C GLY A 6 3.76 6.93 -3.98
N LEU A 7 3.90 6.26 -5.11
CA LEU A 7 4.96 6.49 -6.06
C LEU A 7 4.45 6.26 -7.48
N PHE A 8 4.75 7.18 -8.38
CA PHE A 8 4.58 7.00 -9.82
C PHE A 8 5.97 6.95 -10.45
N ASP A 9 6.29 5.84 -11.08
CA ASP A 9 7.59 5.65 -11.75
C ASP A 9 7.38 5.02 -13.12
N TYR A 10 6.72 5.75 -14.00
CA TYR A 10 6.40 5.28 -15.35
C TYR A 10 7.66 5.07 -16.20
N ALA A 11 8.70 5.83 -15.93
CA ALA A 11 9.97 5.71 -16.66
C ALA A 11 10.86 4.57 -16.12
N HIS A 12 10.41 3.89 -15.06
CA HIS A 12 11.17 2.81 -14.41
C HIS A 12 12.59 3.23 -14.02
N VAL A 13 12.70 4.41 -13.41
CA VAL A 13 13.98 4.97 -12.94
C VAL A 13 14.52 4.14 -11.77
N PHE A 14 13.65 3.61 -10.93
CA PHE A 14 14.02 2.83 -9.77
C PHE A 14 13.84 1.33 -10.02
N ASN A 15 14.77 0.53 -9.53
CA ASN A 15 14.60 -0.92 -9.51
C ASN A 15 13.71 -1.34 -8.34
N GLY A 16 13.38 -2.63 -8.23
CA GLY A 16 12.49 -3.13 -7.18
C GLY A 16 13.01 -2.89 -5.78
N ARG A 17 14.31 -3.02 -5.57
CA ARG A 17 14.95 -2.78 -4.27
C ARG A 17 14.83 -1.30 -3.86
N GLN A 18 15.07 -0.40 -4.79
CA GLN A 18 14.96 1.05 -4.55
C GLN A 18 13.51 1.45 -4.27
N LYS A 19 12.56 0.92 -5.05
CA LYS A 19 11.13 1.16 -4.84
C LYS A 19 10.69 0.66 -3.47
N SER A 20 11.08 -0.56 -3.10
CA SER A 20 10.73 -1.15 -1.81
C SER A 20 11.26 -0.31 -0.65
N ARG A 21 12.50 0.16 -0.76
CA ARG A 21 13.11 1.00 0.26
C ARG A 21 12.40 2.35 0.36
N LEU A 22 12.12 2.98 -0.78
CA LEU A 22 11.45 4.28 -0.81
C LEU A 22 10.04 4.18 -0.22
N LEU A 23 9.28 3.17 -0.61
CA LEU A 23 7.93 2.97 -0.08
C LEU A 23 7.96 2.66 1.42
N SER A 24 8.97 1.93 1.89
CA SER A 24 9.13 1.65 3.32
C SER A 24 9.40 2.93 4.11
N ILE A 25 10.24 3.83 3.58
CA ILE A 25 10.51 5.13 4.20
C ILE A 25 9.23 5.96 4.27
N LEU A 26 8.47 6.01 3.17
CA LEU A 26 7.21 6.76 3.12
C LEU A 26 6.19 6.18 4.09
N ALA A 27 6.06 4.85 4.13
CA ALA A 27 5.13 4.18 5.04
C ALA A 27 5.46 4.48 6.50
N GLN A 28 6.75 4.45 6.85
CA GLN A 28 7.18 4.75 8.22
C GLN A 28 6.98 6.22 8.58
N ALA A 29 7.15 7.13 7.61
CA ALA A 29 6.83 8.53 7.82
C ALA A 29 5.33 8.75 8.07
N CYS A 30 4.49 7.95 7.42
CA CYS A 30 3.04 8.00 7.59
C CYS A 30 2.55 7.29 8.86
N GLU A 31 3.39 6.49 9.50
CA GLU A 31 3.01 5.70 10.67
C GLU A 31 2.49 6.56 11.83
N VAL A 32 3.00 7.78 11.96
CA VAL A 32 2.55 8.71 13.01
C VAL A 32 1.04 8.98 12.95
N ARG A 33 0.42 8.77 11.79
CA ARG A 33 -1.02 8.96 11.59
C ARG A 33 -1.80 7.65 11.54
N GLY A 34 -1.13 6.51 11.59
CA GLY A 34 -1.81 5.23 11.54
C GLY A 34 -0.89 4.09 11.94
N THR A 35 -1.05 3.62 13.17
CA THR A 35 -0.22 2.55 13.74
C THR A 35 -0.91 1.20 13.73
N ASP A 36 -2.20 1.15 13.33
CA ASP A 36 -3.00 -0.07 13.49
C ASP A 36 -2.85 -1.04 12.32
N ALA A 37 -2.69 -0.51 11.12
CA ALA A 37 -2.55 -1.34 9.92
C ALA A 37 -1.81 -0.59 8.82
N THR A 38 -1.16 -1.35 7.94
CA THR A 38 -0.43 -0.81 6.79
C THR A 38 -0.75 -1.66 5.57
N GLY A 39 -0.95 -1.00 4.43
CA GLY A 39 -1.25 -1.69 3.18
C GLY A 39 -0.73 -0.95 1.97
N ILE A 40 -0.50 -1.72 0.91
CA ILE A 40 -0.09 -1.20 -0.40
C ILE A 40 -0.87 -1.88 -1.51
N ALA A 41 -0.96 -1.20 -2.64
CA ALA A 41 -1.48 -1.76 -3.88
C ALA A 41 -0.59 -1.31 -5.03
N TYR A 42 -0.34 -2.20 -5.98
CA TYR A 42 0.49 -1.89 -7.15
C TYR A 42 0.13 -2.78 -8.33
N ASN A 43 0.49 -2.33 -9.53
CA ASN A 43 0.36 -3.12 -10.75
C ASN A 43 1.70 -3.75 -11.10
N ALA A 44 1.69 -5.04 -11.40
CA ALA A 44 2.86 -5.74 -11.90
C ALA A 44 2.42 -6.95 -12.72
N GLY A 45 3.09 -7.17 -13.87
CA GLY A 45 2.76 -8.29 -14.74
C GLY A 45 1.33 -8.26 -15.27
N GLY A 46 0.75 -7.09 -15.46
CA GLY A 46 -0.62 -6.94 -15.93
C GLY A 46 -1.69 -7.23 -14.89
N ALA A 47 -1.32 -7.39 -13.64
CA ALA A 47 -2.24 -7.71 -12.54
C ALA A 47 -2.14 -6.71 -11.41
N LEU A 48 -3.25 -6.50 -10.72
CA LEU A 48 -3.31 -5.70 -9.51
C LEU A 48 -2.97 -6.57 -8.31
N HIS A 49 -2.05 -6.08 -7.49
CA HIS A 49 -1.63 -6.74 -6.25
C HIS A 49 -1.95 -5.85 -5.06
N ILE A 50 -2.55 -6.44 -4.03
CA ILE A 50 -2.84 -5.76 -2.78
C ILE A 50 -2.20 -6.56 -1.65
N PHE A 51 -1.41 -5.89 -0.82
CA PHE A 51 -0.78 -6.49 0.35
C PHE A 51 -1.04 -5.60 1.54
N LYS A 52 -1.69 -6.14 2.56
CA LYS A 52 -2.02 -5.38 3.78
C LYS A 52 -1.99 -6.28 5.01
N ARG A 53 -1.56 -5.69 6.14
CA ARG A 53 -1.43 -6.41 7.40
C ARG A 53 -1.83 -5.51 8.56
N PRO A 54 -2.39 -6.07 9.64
CA PRO A 54 -2.78 -5.31 10.83
C PRO A 54 -1.58 -5.05 11.74
N VAL A 55 -0.56 -4.38 11.19
CA VAL A 55 0.67 -4.04 11.91
C VAL A 55 1.12 -2.64 11.53
N PRO A 56 1.87 -1.95 12.40
CA PRO A 56 2.46 -0.67 12.04
C PRO A 56 3.52 -0.82 10.95
N ALA A 57 3.77 0.25 10.22
CA ALA A 57 4.64 0.24 9.04
C ALA A 57 6.05 -0.26 9.34
N HIS A 58 6.62 0.11 10.49
CA HIS A 58 7.99 -0.30 10.83
C HIS A 58 8.13 -1.82 11.03
N ARG A 59 7.02 -2.54 11.21
CA ARG A 59 7.00 -4.00 11.35
C ARG A 59 6.68 -4.72 10.06
N LEU A 60 6.42 -3.99 8.98
CA LEU A 60 6.05 -4.57 7.71
C LEU A 60 7.23 -4.50 6.74
N ARG A 61 7.50 -5.62 6.07
CA ARG A 61 8.50 -5.67 5.02
C ARG A 61 7.82 -5.60 3.67
N LEU A 62 8.12 -4.56 2.91
CA LEU A 62 7.54 -4.34 1.59
C LEU A 62 8.47 -4.86 0.51
N HIS A 63 7.91 -5.59 -0.45
CA HIS A 63 8.60 -6.09 -1.63
C HIS A 63 7.85 -5.62 -2.87
N ILE A 64 8.41 -4.63 -3.56
CA ILE A 64 7.82 -4.05 -4.75
C ILE A 64 8.64 -4.50 -5.95
N PRO A 65 8.04 -5.13 -6.97
CA PRO A 65 8.78 -5.52 -8.17
C PRO A 65 9.16 -4.29 -9.00
N SER A 66 10.24 -4.40 -9.76
CA SER A 66 10.71 -3.29 -10.61
C SER A 66 9.69 -2.91 -11.68
N SER A 67 8.82 -3.83 -12.07
CA SER A 67 7.79 -3.59 -13.08
C SER A 67 6.61 -2.75 -12.58
N ALA A 68 6.49 -2.54 -11.28
CA ALA A 68 5.41 -1.72 -10.72
C ALA A 68 5.64 -0.25 -11.05
N ALA A 69 4.79 0.33 -11.89
CA ALA A 69 4.88 1.73 -12.28
C ALA A 69 4.14 2.65 -11.30
N VAL A 70 3.11 2.14 -10.66
CA VAL A 70 2.28 2.89 -9.71
C VAL A 70 2.14 2.07 -8.45
N VAL A 71 2.44 2.68 -7.31
CA VAL A 71 2.24 2.08 -6.00
C VAL A 71 1.49 3.08 -5.15
N MET A 72 0.42 2.62 -4.50
CA MET A 72 -0.26 3.42 -3.48
C MET A 72 -0.18 2.71 -2.14
N GLY A 73 -0.16 3.47 -1.08
CA GLY A 73 -0.09 2.92 0.26
C GLY A 73 -0.96 3.67 1.25
N HIS A 74 -1.22 3.03 2.37
CA HIS A 74 -2.11 3.53 3.40
C HIS A 74 -1.66 3.06 4.77
N THR A 75 -1.65 3.96 5.74
CA THR A 75 -1.53 3.59 7.15
C THR A 75 -2.84 3.96 7.85
N ARG A 76 -3.35 3.04 8.66
CA ARG A 76 -4.67 3.16 9.26
C ARG A 76 -4.59 3.41 10.76
N LEU A 77 -5.35 4.39 11.22
CA LEU A 77 -5.74 4.51 12.62
C LEU A 77 -7.22 4.17 12.67
N THR A 78 -7.58 3.14 13.42
CA THR A 78 -8.93 2.59 13.42
C THR A 78 -9.92 3.57 14.02
N THR A 79 -10.93 3.96 13.24
CA THR A 79 -12.06 4.75 13.70
C THR A 79 -13.36 3.97 13.56
N GLN A 80 -13.41 3.02 12.62
CA GLN A 80 -14.56 2.14 12.39
C GLN A 80 -14.05 0.75 12.05
N GLY A 81 -14.74 -0.27 12.52
CA GLY A 81 -14.36 -1.65 12.31
C GLY A 81 -13.16 -2.04 13.15
N SER A 82 -12.58 -3.18 12.86
CA SER A 82 -11.42 -3.70 13.56
C SER A 82 -10.24 -3.85 12.60
N GLU A 83 -9.08 -3.31 12.99
CA GLU A 83 -7.83 -3.49 12.24
C GLU A 83 -7.39 -4.96 12.21
N LYS A 84 -7.79 -5.74 13.21
CA LYS A 84 -7.47 -7.17 13.30
C LYS A 84 -8.15 -7.98 12.20
N LYS A 85 -9.28 -7.49 11.68
CA LYS A 85 -9.93 -8.06 10.51
C LYS A 85 -9.32 -7.39 9.28
N ASN A 86 -8.38 -8.07 8.63
CA ASN A 86 -7.58 -7.46 7.56
C ASN A 86 -8.43 -6.96 6.38
N TYR A 87 -9.62 -7.50 6.16
CA TYR A 87 -10.51 -7.01 5.10
C TYR A 87 -11.04 -5.59 5.37
N ASN A 88 -10.98 -5.11 6.61
CA ASN A 88 -11.31 -3.73 6.95
C ASN A 88 -10.17 -2.75 6.68
N ASN A 89 -8.95 -3.26 6.44
CA ASN A 89 -7.78 -2.42 6.24
C ASN A 89 -7.67 -2.00 4.77
N HIS A 90 -7.08 -0.84 4.55
CA HIS A 90 -6.89 -0.28 3.20
C HIS A 90 -5.56 -0.76 2.60
N PRO A 91 -5.42 -0.84 1.28
CA PRO A 91 -6.43 -0.50 0.26
C PRO A 91 -7.50 -1.59 0.11
N PHE A 92 -8.66 -1.18 -0.40
CA PHE A 92 -9.73 -2.10 -0.75
C PHE A 92 -9.65 -2.47 -2.23
N TYR A 93 -9.95 -3.73 -2.53
CA TYR A 93 -10.09 -4.22 -3.89
C TYR A 93 -11.48 -3.94 -4.42
N GLY A 94 -11.58 -3.55 -5.67
CA GLY A 94 -12.84 -3.42 -6.37
C GLY A 94 -12.71 -3.84 -7.82
N LYS A 95 -13.85 -4.11 -8.45
CA LYS A 95 -13.89 -4.50 -9.85
C LYS A 95 -15.12 -3.89 -10.51
N ALA A 96 -14.94 -3.28 -11.68
CA ALA A 96 -16.00 -2.72 -12.50
C ALA A 96 -15.84 -3.25 -13.92
N GLY A 97 -16.72 -4.17 -14.32
CA GLY A 97 -16.58 -4.88 -15.59
C GLY A 97 -15.30 -5.70 -15.60
N ASN A 98 -14.42 -5.44 -16.56
CA ASN A 98 -13.12 -6.12 -16.65
C ASN A 98 -11.99 -5.31 -15.97
N MET A 99 -12.31 -4.16 -15.37
CA MET A 99 -11.33 -3.29 -14.75
C MET A 99 -11.24 -3.58 -13.26
N GLU A 100 -10.03 -3.90 -12.79
CA GLU A 100 -9.73 -4.02 -11.37
C GLU A 100 -9.16 -2.71 -10.84
N PHE A 101 -9.48 -2.39 -9.61
CA PHE A 101 -8.94 -1.18 -8.98
C PHE A 101 -8.74 -1.38 -7.49
N ALA A 102 -7.89 -0.55 -6.92
CA ALA A 102 -7.70 -0.46 -5.47
C ALA A 102 -8.00 0.97 -5.02
N PHE A 103 -8.60 1.13 -3.86
CA PHE A 103 -8.83 2.45 -3.30
C PHE A 103 -8.60 2.48 -1.80
N ALA A 104 -8.25 3.67 -1.30
CA ALA A 104 -8.02 3.92 0.12
C ALA A 104 -8.38 5.37 0.43
N HIS A 105 -8.68 5.63 1.68
CA HIS A 105 -8.95 6.99 2.12
C HIS A 105 -8.51 7.25 3.56
#